data_430199e1d190e7bef09a23e799c80112
#
_entry.id   430199e1d190e7bef09a23e799c80112
#
_cell.length_a   1.000
_cell.length_b   1.000
_cell.length_c   1.000
_cell.angle_alpha   90.00
_cell.angle_beta   90.00
_cell.angle_gamma   90.00
#
_symmetry.space_group_name_H-M   'P 1'
#
loop_
_entity.id
_entity.type
_entity.pdbx_description
1 polymer ?
#
loop_
_entity_poly.entity_id
_entity_poly.type
_entity_poly.pdbx_seq_one_letter_code
_entity_poly.pdbx_strand_id
1 'polypeptide(L)'
;AVLKATIRALTVDYLENKMLPDIKQMAQDVAAAHQASVEMVHYEPLYKNMINDPKMDVYFADAFNQLYEEFGLRSDDFAEGSTDVGNVSQVTRVSQPEICIGYGMSGHTSEFAAAAGSDLGKMQALTGAKAMAMVGLDVMGEEH
;
A
#
# COMPACT_ATOMS: atom_id res chain seq x y z
N ALA A 1 -27.20 -17.32 3.01
CA ALA A 1 -25.78 -17.39 3.36
C ALA A 1 -25.09 -16.09 2.94
N VAL A 2 -24.01 -15.71 3.62
CA VAL A 2 -23.17 -14.55 3.29
C VAL A 2 -21.75 -15.04 3.10
N LEU A 3 -21.13 -14.67 1.98
CA LEU A 3 -19.70 -14.87 1.73
C LEU A 3 -19.03 -13.49 1.69
N LYS A 4 -17.93 -13.33 2.44
CA LYS A 4 -17.05 -12.16 2.34
C LYS A 4 -15.72 -12.64 1.74
N ALA A 5 -15.24 -11.93 0.73
CA ALA A 5 -13.99 -12.26 0.07
C ALA A 5 -13.22 -10.97 -0.27
N THR A 6 -11.90 -11.02 -0.14
CA THR A 6 -11.00 -9.99 -0.65
C THR A 6 -10.46 -10.44 -2.00
N ILE A 7 -10.69 -9.63 -3.03
CA ILE A 7 -10.25 -9.89 -4.40
C ILE A 7 -9.10 -8.95 -4.70
N ARG A 8 -7.98 -9.49 -5.21
CA ARG A 8 -6.76 -8.72 -5.46
C ARG A 8 -6.25 -8.98 -6.88
N ALA A 9 -5.69 -7.94 -7.49
CA ALA A 9 -5.00 -8.00 -8.78
C ALA A 9 -3.82 -7.03 -8.78
N LEU A 10 -2.88 -7.22 -9.70
CA LEU A 10 -1.70 -6.35 -9.82
C LEU A 10 -2.04 -4.95 -10.33
N THR A 11 -3.09 -4.81 -11.13
CA THR A 11 -3.53 -3.53 -11.67
C THR A 11 -5.02 -3.32 -11.44
N VAL A 12 -5.40 -2.08 -11.20
CA VAL A 12 -6.81 -1.70 -11.05
C VAL A 12 -7.61 -1.94 -12.34
N ASP A 13 -7.00 -1.73 -13.50
CA ASP A 13 -7.64 -1.97 -14.79
C ASP A 13 -8.10 -3.43 -14.95
N TYR A 14 -7.20 -4.39 -14.67
CA TYR A 14 -7.56 -5.81 -14.71
C TYR A 14 -8.61 -6.17 -13.65
N LEU A 15 -8.49 -5.58 -12.45
CA LEU A 15 -9.43 -5.82 -11.36
C LEU A 15 -10.85 -5.37 -11.74
N GLU A 16 -11.01 -4.12 -12.19
CA GLU A 16 -12.31 -3.52 -12.48
C GLU A 16 -12.91 -4.01 -13.79
N ASN A 17 -12.10 -4.14 -14.85
CA ASN A 17 -12.60 -4.39 -16.19
C ASN A 17 -12.64 -5.88 -16.58
N LYS A 18 -11.98 -6.75 -15.82
CA LYS A 18 -11.97 -8.19 -16.08
C LYS A 18 -12.38 -9.03 -14.88
N MET A 19 -11.64 -8.96 -13.78
CA MET A 19 -11.79 -9.90 -12.67
C MET A 19 -13.13 -9.75 -11.95
N LEU A 20 -13.52 -8.53 -11.59
CA LEU A 20 -14.80 -8.29 -10.89
C LEU A 20 -16.02 -8.62 -11.74
N PRO A 21 -16.10 -8.25 -13.03
CA PRO A 21 -17.17 -8.69 -13.92
C PRO A 21 -17.27 -10.20 -14.06
N ASP A 22 -16.14 -10.89 -14.24
CA ASP A 22 -16.13 -12.37 -14.36
C ASP A 22 -16.64 -13.05 -13.08
N ILE A 23 -16.17 -12.60 -11.91
CA ILE A 23 -16.62 -13.15 -10.62
C ILE A 23 -18.12 -12.91 -10.42
N LYS A 24 -18.61 -11.72 -10.78
CA LYS A 24 -20.04 -11.41 -10.71
C LYS A 24 -20.85 -12.32 -11.61
N GLN A 25 -20.40 -12.54 -12.84
CA GLN A 25 -21.09 -13.44 -13.77
C GLN A 25 -21.08 -14.87 -13.25
N MET A 26 -19.95 -15.39 -12.79
CA MET A 26 -19.85 -16.72 -12.19
C MET A 26 -20.83 -16.90 -11.01
N ALA A 27 -20.88 -15.90 -10.12
CA ALA A 27 -21.78 -15.95 -8.98
C ALA A 27 -23.26 -16.00 -9.42
N GLN A 28 -23.64 -15.23 -10.44
CA GLN A 28 -24.99 -15.24 -11.01
C GLN A 28 -25.32 -16.57 -11.68
N ASP A 29 -24.40 -17.15 -12.45
CA ASP A 29 -24.60 -18.43 -13.13
C ASP A 29 -24.80 -19.58 -12.13
N VAL A 30 -23.97 -19.62 -11.08
CA VAL A 30 -24.08 -20.61 -10.01
C VAL A 30 -25.43 -20.45 -9.26
N ALA A 31 -25.80 -19.23 -8.90
CA ALA A 31 -27.06 -18.96 -8.25
C ALA A 31 -28.25 -19.43 -9.11
N ALA A 32 -28.25 -19.11 -10.40
CA ALA A 32 -29.29 -19.51 -11.34
C ALA A 32 -29.38 -21.03 -11.47
N ALA A 33 -28.25 -21.74 -11.55
CA ALA A 33 -28.23 -23.22 -11.61
C ALA A 33 -28.84 -23.87 -10.38
N HIS A 34 -28.85 -23.19 -9.24
CA HIS A 34 -29.44 -23.66 -7.99
C HIS A 34 -30.79 -23.00 -7.65
N GLN A 35 -31.44 -22.33 -8.61
CA GLN A 35 -32.71 -21.61 -8.42
C GLN A 35 -32.66 -20.60 -7.25
N ALA A 36 -31.51 -19.98 -7.06
CA ALA A 36 -31.25 -18.97 -6.04
C ALA A 36 -30.96 -17.60 -6.67
N SER A 37 -30.87 -16.58 -5.86
CA SER A 37 -30.40 -15.26 -6.25
C SER A 37 -29.14 -14.89 -5.47
N VAL A 38 -28.29 -14.07 -6.07
CA VAL A 38 -27.10 -13.53 -5.43
C VAL A 38 -27.06 -12.01 -5.60
N GLU A 39 -26.70 -11.32 -4.53
CA GLU A 39 -26.38 -9.90 -4.54
C GLU A 39 -24.91 -9.75 -4.16
N MET A 40 -24.17 -8.91 -4.92
CA MET A 40 -22.78 -8.57 -4.64
C MET A 40 -22.67 -7.10 -4.30
N VAL A 41 -22.09 -6.80 -3.15
CA VAL A 41 -21.87 -5.44 -2.66
C VAL A 41 -20.41 -5.26 -2.28
N HIS A 42 -19.86 -4.10 -2.58
CA HIS A 42 -18.57 -3.69 -2.02
C HIS A 42 -18.81 -3.24 -0.58
N TYR A 43 -18.12 -3.87 0.38
CA TYR A 43 -18.19 -3.49 1.79
C TYR A 43 -17.04 -2.58 2.21
N GLU A 44 -16.04 -2.39 1.32
CA GLU A 44 -14.92 -1.47 1.46
C GLU A 44 -14.69 -0.71 0.15
N PRO A 45 -14.11 0.50 0.21
CA PRO A 45 -13.67 1.21 -1.00
C PRO A 45 -12.67 0.39 -1.80
N LEU A 46 -12.66 0.55 -3.12
CA LEU A 46 -11.68 -0.08 -3.98
C LEU A 46 -10.30 0.58 -3.79
N TYR A 47 -9.31 -0.21 -3.42
CA TYR A 47 -7.92 0.22 -3.39
C TYR A 47 -7.26 -0.04 -4.74
N LYS A 48 -6.67 1.00 -5.30
CA LYS A 48 -5.94 0.93 -6.57
C LYS A 48 -4.48 0.52 -6.32
N ASN A 49 -3.82 0.02 -7.35
CA ASN A 49 -2.39 -0.28 -7.27
C ASN A 49 -1.59 1.01 -7.05
N MET A 50 -0.51 0.89 -6.28
CA MET A 50 0.44 1.97 -6.04
C MET A 50 1.23 2.29 -7.31
N ILE A 51 1.43 3.57 -7.57
CA ILE A 51 2.35 4.10 -8.59
C ILE A 51 3.29 5.06 -7.87
N ASN A 52 4.48 4.60 -7.52
CA ASN A 52 5.49 5.43 -6.91
C ASN A 52 6.07 6.43 -7.91
N ASP A 53 6.38 7.63 -7.45
CA ASP A 53 7.12 8.64 -8.21
C ASP A 53 8.63 8.40 -8.02
N PRO A 54 9.38 8.03 -9.07
CA PRO A 54 10.81 7.71 -8.93
C PRO A 54 11.65 8.87 -8.44
N LYS A 55 11.25 10.11 -8.69
CA LYS A 55 11.97 11.29 -8.23
C LYS A 55 11.78 11.50 -6.73
N MET A 56 10.58 11.29 -6.21
CA MET A 56 10.35 11.31 -4.77
C MET A 56 11.08 10.17 -4.05
N ASP A 57 11.20 9.00 -4.68
CA ASP A 57 11.97 7.88 -4.11
C ASP A 57 13.45 8.25 -3.97
N VAL A 58 14.03 8.98 -4.94
CA VAL A 58 15.41 9.52 -4.84
C VAL A 58 15.52 10.52 -3.69
N TYR A 59 14.57 11.45 -3.54
CA TYR A 59 14.59 12.40 -2.43
C TYR A 59 14.53 11.71 -1.07
N PHE A 60 13.72 10.68 -0.92
CA PHE A 60 13.69 9.87 0.30
C PHE A 60 15.02 9.14 0.55
N ALA A 61 15.62 8.55 -0.49
CA ALA A 61 16.93 7.91 -0.39
C ALA A 61 18.00 8.90 0.10
N ASP A 62 18.04 10.09 -0.49
CA ASP A 62 18.97 11.14 -0.10
C ASP A 62 18.74 11.65 1.33
N ALA A 63 17.48 11.81 1.72
CA ALA A 63 17.12 12.22 3.09
C ALA A 63 17.56 11.17 4.12
N PHE A 64 17.31 9.87 3.88
CA PHE A 64 17.75 8.79 4.77
C PHE A 64 19.28 8.70 4.84
N ASN A 65 19.98 8.83 3.71
CA ASN A 65 21.44 8.87 3.68
C ASN A 65 22.00 10.04 4.54
N GLN A 66 21.38 11.21 4.47
CA GLN A 66 21.77 12.36 5.30
C GLN A 66 21.48 12.16 6.79
N LEU A 67 20.47 11.38 7.12
CA LEU A 67 20.10 11.02 8.49
C LEU A 67 20.89 9.82 9.03
N TYR A 68 21.88 9.32 8.27
CA TYR A 68 22.73 8.17 8.61
C TYR A 68 21.95 6.86 8.80
N GLU A 69 20.80 6.73 8.16
CA GLU A 69 20.05 5.49 8.14
C GLU A 69 20.55 4.59 7.00
N GLU A 70 20.63 3.30 7.27
CA GLU A 70 20.86 2.32 6.21
C GLU A 70 19.66 2.31 5.27
N PHE A 71 19.87 2.70 4.03
CA PHE A 71 18.86 2.65 3.00
C PHE A 71 19.01 1.36 2.20
N GLY A 72 17.99 0.53 2.23
CA GLY A 72 17.90 -0.67 1.41
C GLY A 72 16.68 -0.60 0.50
N LEU A 73 16.86 -0.83 -0.79
CA LEU A 73 15.71 -1.11 -1.66
C LEU A 73 15.11 -2.45 -1.22
N ARG A 74 13.84 -2.45 -0.88
CA ARG A 74 13.09 -3.69 -0.75
C ARG A 74 13.10 -4.37 -2.12
N SER A 75 13.39 -5.68 -2.17
CA SER A 75 13.29 -6.44 -3.42
C SER A 75 11.85 -6.34 -3.96
N ASP A 76 11.72 -6.32 -5.28
CA ASP A 76 10.44 -6.19 -6.00
C ASP A 76 9.45 -7.35 -5.78
N ASP A 77 9.73 -8.22 -4.83
CA ASP A 77 8.89 -9.34 -4.45
C ASP A 77 7.61 -8.81 -3.81
N PHE A 78 6.59 -8.72 -4.62
CA PHE A 78 5.17 -8.48 -4.35
C PHE A 78 4.86 -7.73 -3.04
N ALA A 79 4.37 -6.52 -3.17
CA ALA A 79 3.75 -5.82 -2.05
C ALA A 79 2.65 -6.70 -1.44
N GLU A 80 2.86 -7.20 -0.24
CA GLU A 80 1.92 -8.10 0.46
C GLU A 80 0.67 -7.35 0.96
N GLY A 81 0.63 -6.03 0.85
CA GLY A 81 -0.42 -5.18 1.38
C GLY A 81 -1.21 -4.43 0.33
N SER A 82 -2.22 -3.72 0.78
CA SER A 82 -2.93 -2.69 0.04
C SER A 82 -3.08 -1.45 0.90
N THR A 83 -3.06 -0.29 0.28
CA THR A 83 -3.16 1.01 0.95
C THR A 83 -4.01 1.95 0.10
N ASP A 84 -4.76 2.84 0.73
CA ASP A 84 -5.51 3.92 0.07
C ASP A 84 -4.58 4.95 -0.60
N VAL A 85 -3.31 5.01 -0.22
CA VAL A 85 -2.28 5.81 -0.90
C VAL A 85 -2.16 5.40 -2.38
N GLY A 86 -2.46 4.15 -2.73
CA GLY A 86 -2.60 3.70 -4.13
C GLY A 86 -3.61 4.54 -4.91
N ASN A 87 -4.73 4.93 -4.30
CA ASN A 87 -5.73 5.78 -4.94
C ASN A 87 -5.19 7.21 -5.16
N VAL A 88 -4.43 7.74 -4.19
CA VAL A 88 -3.78 9.05 -4.28
C VAL A 88 -2.74 9.06 -5.39
N SER A 89 -1.97 7.98 -5.53
CA SER A 89 -0.93 7.83 -6.55
C SER A 89 -1.44 7.87 -8.01
N GLN A 90 -2.75 7.67 -8.22
CA GLN A 90 -3.35 7.79 -9.55
C GLN A 90 -3.58 9.25 -9.98
N VAL A 91 -3.50 10.21 -9.06
CA VAL A 91 -3.87 11.61 -9.32
C VAL A 91 -2.78 12.61 -8.93
N THR A 92 -1.79 12.19 -8.17
CA THR A 92 -0.65 13.03 -7.78
C THR A 92 0.60 12.18 -7.55
N ARG A 93 1.75 12.85 -7.47
CA ARG A 93 3.03 12.21 -7.15
C ARG A 93 3.02 11.69 -5.72
N VAL A 94 3.45 10.45 -5.54
CA VAL A 94 3.48 9.76 -4.25
C VAL A 94 4.73 8.91 -4.12
N SER A 95 5.27 8.83 -2.92
CA SER A 95 6.19 7.80 -2.47
C SER A 95 5.78 7.36 -1.05
N GLN A 96 5.88 6.08 -0.77
CA GLN A 96 5.56 5.50 0.53
C GLN A 96 6.69 4.58 0.98
N PRO A 97 7.82 5.14 1.45
CA PRO A 97 8.92 4.34 1.97
C PRO A 97 8.54 3.66 3.28
N GLU A 98 9.15 2.51 3.53
CA GLU A 98 9.04 1.80 4.80
C GLU A 98 10.27 2.05 5.67
N ILE A 99 10.10 2.05 6.98
CA ILE A 99 11.18 2.22 7.96
C ILE A 99 11.25 0.98 8.82
N CYS A 100 12.48 0.45 9.03
CA CYS A 100 12.70 -0.72 9.85
C CYS A 100 12.52 -0.38 11.33
N ILE A 101 11.57 -1.06 11.99
CA ILE A 101 11.33 -0.99 13.43
C ILE A 101 11.75 -2.27 14.16
N GLY A 102 12.36 -3.23 13.44
CA GLY A 102 12.82 -4.51 13.92
C GLY A 102 12.80 -5.57 12.83
N TYR A 103 13.27 -6.78 13.14
CA TYR A 103 13.39 -7.87 12.19
C TYR A 103 12.58 -9.09 12.64
N GLY A 104 12.21 -9.95 11.67
CA GLY A 104 11.62 -11.25 11.94
C GLY A 104 10.18 -11.23 12.44
N MET A 105 9.45 -10.13 12.22
CA MET A 105 8.03 -10.00 12.57
C MET A 105 7.18 -9.66 11.35
N SER A 106 5.95 -10.13 11.35
CA SER A 106 4.97 -9.81 10.31
C SER A 106 4.07 -8.63 10.74
N GLY A 107 3.61 -7.86 9.78
CA GLY A 107 2.57 -6.84 10.02
C GLY A 107 1.32 -7.42 10.66
N HIS A 108 0.55 -6.61 11.38
CA HIS A 108 -0.70 -7.00 12.06
C HIS A 108 -0.56 -8.08 13.15
N THR A 109 0.61 -8.18 13.79
CA THR A 109 0.86 -9.07 14.92
C THR A 109 1.11 -8.28 16.21
N SER A 110 1.01 -8.96 17.36
CA SER A 110 1.31 -8.37 18.67
C SER A 110 2.79 -7.96 18.80
N GLU A 111 3.68 -8.71 18.17
CA GLU A 111 5.12 -8.45 18.12
C GLU A 111 5.40 -7.17 17.33
N PHE A 112 4.72 -6.98 16.18
CA PHE A 112 4.84 -5.75 15.40
C PHE A 112 4.31 -4.53 16.17
N ALA A 113 3.18 -4.68 16.86
CA ALA A 113 2.63 -3.60 17.70
C ALA A 113 3.58 -3.23 18.84
N ALA A 114 4.19 -4.22 19.49
CA ALA A 114 5.19 -4.00 20.53
C ALA A 114 6.45 -3.30 20.00
N ALA A 115 6.94 -3.69 18.82
CA ALA A 115 8.09 -3.06 18.15
C ALA A 115 7.80 -1.60 17.79
N ALA A 116 6.62 -1.31 17.25
CA ALA A 116 6.20 0.06 16.93
C ALA A 116 6.16 0.98 18.18
N GLY A 117 5.79 0.43 19.34
CA GLY A 117 5.78 1.15 20.63
C GLY A 117 7.14 1.20 21.36
N SER A 118 8.17 0.49 20.87
CA SER A 118 9.51 0.45 21.45
C SER A 118 10.26 1.76 21.28
N ASP A 119 11.41 1.90 21.98
CA ASP A 119 12.29 3.05 21.82
C ASP A 119 12.86 3.14 20.41
N LEU A 120 13.18 2.00 19.78
CA LEU A 120 13.59 1.95 18.38
C LEU A 120 12.46 2.42 17.46
N GLY A 121 11.23 1.91 17.63
CA GLY A 121 10.07 2.33 16.84
C GLY A 121 9.80 3.83 16.92
N LYS A 122 9.88 4.42 18.14
CA LYS A 122 9.74 5.87 18.34
C LYS A 122 10.87 6.67 17.68
N MET A 123 12.11 6.19 17.79
CA MET A 123 13.25 6.82 17.13
C MET A 123 13.10 6.81 15.61
N GLN A 124 12.70 5.68 15.05
CA GLN A 124 12.47 5.53 13.61
C GLN A 124 11.28 6.36 13.12
N ALA A 125 10.22 6.49 13.92
CA ALA A 125 9.13 7.42 13.58
C ALA A 125 9.62 8.88 13.49
N LEU A 126 10.54 9.30 14.37
CA LEU A 126 11.14 10.63 14.30
C LEU A 126 12.06 10.78 13.07
N THR A 127 12.83 9.75 12.73
CA THR A 127 13.65 9.72 11.51
C THR A 127 12.77 9.86 10.26
N GLY A 128 11.66 9.11 10.18
CA GLY A 128 10.70 9.24 9.09
C GLY A 128 10.08 10.62 8.98
N ALA A 129 9.72 11.23 10.12
CA ALA A 129 9.18 12.58 10.15
C ALA A 129 10.20 13.62 9.61
N LYS A 130 11.47 13.48 9.97
CA LYS A 130 12.55 14.33 9.43
C LYS A 130 12.72 14.12 7.91
N ALA A 131 12.78 12.87 7.45
CA ALA A 131 12.90 12.57 6.03
C ALA A 131 11.73 13.15 5.23
N MET A 132 10.48 13.00 5.70
CA MET A 132 9.32 13.63 5.07
C MET A 132 9.42 15.15 4.99
N ALA A 133 9.92 15.81 6.04
CA ALA A 133 10.12 17.26 6.03
C ALA A 133 11.18 17.69 5.01
N MET A 134 12.29 16.93 4.89
CA MET A 134 13.35 17.19 3.91
C MET A 134 12.82 17.02 2.48
N VAL A 135 12.13 15.91 2.20
CA VAL A 135 11.51 15.65 0.89
C VAL A 135 10.49 16.74 0.54
N GLY A 136 9.70 17.19 1.53
CA GLY A 136 8.77 18.30 1.32
C GLY A 136 9.47 19.60 0.88
N LEU A 137 10.63 19.90 1.43
CA LEU A 137 11.43 21.05 1.01
C LEU A 137 12.00 20.87 -0.40
N ASP A 138 12.48 19.67 -0.75
CA ASP A 138 13.00 19.36 -2.08
C ASP A 138 11.92 19.51 -3.15
N VAL A 139 10.71 18.96 -2.89
CA VAL A 139 9.56 19.08 -3.79
C VAL A 139 9.12 20.54 -3.97
N MET A 140 9.11 21.34 -2.89
CA MET A 140 8.78 22.77 -2.97
C MET A 140 9.85 23.60 -3.68
N GLY A 141 11.11 23.13 -3.66
CA GLY A 141 12.25 23.76 -4.35
C GLY A 141 12.34 23.40 -5.84
N GLU A 142 11.51 22.49 -6.35
CA GLU A 142 11.49 22.18 -7.78
C GLU A 142 11.04 23.42 -8.58
N GLU A 143 11.84 23.80 -9.57
CA GLU A 143 11.42 24.82 -10.54
C GLU A 143 10.28 24.24 -11.40
N HIS A 144 9.17 24.94 -11.46
CA HIS A 144 7.98 24.60 -12.26
C HIS A 144 8.09 25.10 -13.69
#